data_2ad73270433c4907241dcb1a71ae0c9b
#
_entry.id   2ad73270433c4907241dcb1a71ae0c9b
#
_cell.length_a   1.000
_cell.length_b   1.000
_cell.length_c   1.000
_cell.angle_alpha   90.00
_cell.angle_beta   90.00
_cell.angle_gamma   90.00
#
_symmetry.space_group_name_H-M   'P 1'
#
loop_
_entity.id
_entity.type
_entity.pdbx_description
1 polymer ?
#
loop_
_entity_poly.entity_id
_entity_poly.type
_entity_poly.pdbx_seq_one_letter_code
_entity_poly.pdbx_strand_id
1 'polypeptide(L)'
;MLFLGTAMTGMLMVPSVFAQSVDARHWQGSVAATRQPEHVVATTVAEWRSLWARVGSPAPDMFEAGRMNAVGIFLGRRNGEGYAVNVLSTARRRDRIVVVFEERMPAEMMMAQRGAGPRPVAGGGIVGGPSALPSGAAGFAAPGATASLAPPPPPAARPVGPPTSPWAIILINRADLPISVEQRLFR
;
A
#
# COMPACT_ATOMS: atom_id res chain seq x y z
N MET A 1 -43.61 -53.58 8.52
CA MET A 1 -43.67 -52.14 8.83
C MET A 1 -42.31 -51.56 8.64
N LEU A 2 -42.12 -50.89 7.48
CA LEU A 2 -40.81 -50.27 7.11
C LEU A 2 -40.90 -48.76 7.42
N PHE A 3 -40.07 -48.25 8.32
CA PHE A 3 -39.94 -46.82 8.56
C PHE A 3 -38.84 -46.24 7.70
N LEU A 4 -39.21 -45.45 6.68
CA LEU A 4 -38.29 -44.61 5.92
C LEU A 4 -38.01 -43.33 6.73
N GLY A 5 -36.77 -43.19 7.19
CA GLY A 5 -36.27 -41.96 7.81
C GLY A 5 -35.79 -40.97 6.73
N THR A 6 -36.48 -39.86 6.55
CA THR A 6 -36.08 -38.74 5.65
C THR A 6 -35.06 -37.88 6.35
N ALA A 7 -33.80 -37.90 5.91
CA ALA A 7 -32.76 -37.01 6.36
C ALA A 7 -32.94 -35.64 5.67
N MET A 8 -33.32 -34.62 6.44
CA MET A 8 -33.37 -33.23 6.00
C MET A 8 -31.96 -32.61 6.09
N THR A 9 -31.30 -32.48 4.98
CA THR A 9 -30.03 -31.75 4.87
C THR A 9 -30.30 -30.25 4.92
N GLY A 10 -30.08 -29.66 6.06
CA GLY A 10 -30.18 -28.20 6.26
C GLY A 10 -29.03 -27.50 5.55
N MET A 11 -29.30 -26.83 4.45
CA MET A 11 -28.38 -25.95 3.73
C MET A 11 -28.20 -24.66 4.53
N LEU A 12 -27.07 -24.52 5.20
CA LEU A 12 -26.66 -23.28 5.90
C LEU A 12 -26.43 -22.19 4.85
N MET A 13 -27.42 -21.35 4.60
CA MET A 13 -27.23 -20.10 3.86
C MET A 13 -26.37 -19.15 4.71
N VAL A 14 -25.11 -18.99 4.32
CA VAL A 14 -24.25 -17.93 4.84
C VAL A 14 -24.75 -16.61 4.23
N PRO A 15 -25.24 -15.64 5.02
CA PRO A 15 -25.65 -14.37 4.48
C PRO A 15 -24.41 -13.64 3.94
N SER A 16 -24.34 -13.46 2.65
CA SER A 16 -23.36 -12.59 2.00
C SER A 16 -23.61 -11.17 2.49
N VAL A 17 -22.72 -10.65 3.32
CA VAL A 17 -22.74 -9.25 3.75
C VAL A 17 -22.34 -8.40 2.54
N PHE A 18 -23.33 -7.98 1.75
CA PHE A 18 -23.10 -7.04 0.67
C PHE A 18 -22.66 -5.70 1.27
N ALA A 19 -21.41 -5.31 1.00
CA ALA A 19 -20.95 -3.97 1.29
C ALA A 19 -21.66 -3.03 0.30
N GLN A 20 -22.55 -2.17 0.81
CA GLN A 20 -23.19 -1.16 -0.01
C GLN A 20 -22.22 -0.02 -0.28
N SER A 21 -22.02 0.35 -1.54
CA SER A 21 -21.29 1.56 -1.89
C SER A 21 -22.00 2.78 -1.32
N VAL A 22 -21.23 3.71 -0.79
CA VAL A 22 -21.75 4.96 -0.24
C VAL A 22 -21.43 6.07 -1.23
N ASP A 23 -22.42 6.95 -1.47
CA ASP A 23 -22.21 8.14 -2.29
C ASP A 23 -21.16 9.04 -1.60
N ALA A 24 -20.05 9.26 -2.30
CA ALA A 24 -18.94 10.02 -1.80
C ALA A 24 -18.33 10.87 -2.93
N ARG A 25 -18.03 12.14 -2.60
CA ARG A 25 -17.23 13.01 -3.47
C ARG A 25 -15.81 13.02 -2.97
N HIS A 26 -14.85 13.10 -3.88
CA HIS A 26 -13.45 13.13 -3.50
C HIS A 26 -12.66 14.18 -4.29
N TRP A 27 -11.66 14.72 -3.64
CA TRP A 27 -10.65 15.62 -4.18
C TRP A 27 -9.28 15.06 -3.82
N GLN A 28 -8.30 15.32 -4.66
CA GLN A 28 -6.94 14.86 -4.46
C GLN A 28 -5.93 15.85 -5.02
N GLY A 29 -4.73 15.82 -4.48
CA GLY A 29 -3.64 16.67 -4.94
C GLY A 29 -2.29 16.17 -4.48
N SER A 30 -1.23 16.82 -4.94
CA SER A 30 0.16 16.42 -4.68
C SER A 30 0.86 17.29 -3.65
N VAL A 31 0.22 18.36 -3.16
CA VAL A 31 0.83 19.31 -2.22
C VAL A 31 -0.10 19.56 -1.03
N ALA A 32 0.39 19.29 0.17
CA ALA A 32 -0.24 19.62 1.43
C ALA A 32 0.81 20.18 2.41
N ALA A 33 0.36 20.90 3.43
CA ALA A 33 1.24 21.43 4.48
C ALA A 33 1.74 20.32 5.44
N THR A 34 1.05 19.18 5.49
CA THR A 34 1.36 18.08 6.38
C THR A 34 2.62 17.33 5.93
N ARG A 35 3.52 17.07 6.88
CA ARG A 35 4.80 16.38 6.61
C ARG A 35 4.76 14.90 6.98
N GLN A 36 3.88 14.51 7.89
CA GLN A 36 3.73 13.13 8.36
C GLN A 36 2.46 12.49 7.80
N PRO A 37 2.45 11.15 7.60
CA PRO A 37 1.25 10.44 7.23
C PRO A 37 0.19 10.58 8.33
N GLU A 38 -1.01 10.99 7.95
CA GLU A 38 -2.14 11.09 8.87
C GLU A 38 -3.47 10.91 8.14
N HIS A 39 -4.49 10.52 8.87
CA HIS A 39 -5.87 10.60 8.43
C HIS A 39 -6.72 11.27 9.51
N VAL A 40 -7.63 12.13 9.09
CA VAL A 40 -8.45 12.96 9.96
C VAL A 40 -9.88 12.89 9.50
N VAL A 41 -10.80 12.66 10.45
CA VAL A 41 -12.23 12.69 10.21
C VAL A 41 -12.76 14.05 10.65
N ALA A 42 -13.55 14.69 9.80
CA ALA A 42 -14.24 15.94 10.09
C ALA A 42 -15.76 15.67 10.15
N THR A 43 -16.35 16.08 11.27
CA THR A 43 -17.79 15.94 11.57
C THR A 43 -18.47 17.30 11.74
N THR A 44 -17.67 18.36 11.88
CA THR A 44 -18.11 19.72 12.05
C THR A 44 -17.62 20.63 10.92
N VAL A 45 -18.28 21.78 10.71
CA VAL A 45 -17.87 22.78 9.73
C VAL A 45 -16.46 23.32 10.03
N ALA A 46 -16.11 23.46 11.31
CA ALA A 46 -14.79 23.92 11.71
C ALA A 46 -13.69 22.92 11.33
N GLU A 47 -13.91 21.64 11.59
CA GLU A 47 -13.00 20.56 11.19
C GLU A 47 -12.89 20.43 9.66
N TRP A 48 -14.02 20.58 8.94
CA TRP A 48 -14.03 20.62 7.49
C TRP A 48 -13.14 21.75 6.94
N ARG A 49 -13.26 22.95 7.47
CA ARG A 49 -12.40 24.08 7.09
C ARG A 49 -10.93 23.81 7.43
N SER A 50 -10.67 23.18 8.59
CA SER A 50 -9.33 22.79 9.01
C SER A 50 -8.68 21.77 8.07
N LEU A 51 -9.45 20.80 7.54
CA LEU A 51 -8.96 19.88 6.52
C LEU A 51 -8.46 20.61 5.27
N TRP A 52 -9.26 21.57 4.77
CA TRP A 52 -8.93 22.33 3.58
C TRP A 52 -7.77 23.31 3.81
N ALA A 53 -7.64 23.85 5.00
CA ALA A 53 -6.49 24.69 5.37
C ALA A 53 -5.17 23.91 5.28
N ARG A 54 -5.16 22.60 5.53
CA ARG A 54 -3.97 21.75 5.40
C ARG A 54 -3.49 21.58 3.96
N VAL A 55 -4.37 21.76 2.99
CA VAL A 55 -4.02 21.72 1.55
C VAL A 55 -3.86 23.11 0.95
N GLY A 56 -3.99 24.15 1.77
CA GLY A 56 -3.80 25.53 1.35
C GLY A 56 -4.93 26.08 0.46
N SER A 57 -6.13 25.50 0.53
CA SER A 57 -7.28 25.89 -0.28
C SER A 57 -8.49 26.22 0.60
N PRO A 58 -9.38 27.11 0.16
CA PRO A 58 -10.63 27.35 0.87
C PRO A 58 -11.54 26.11 0.81
N ALA A 59 -12.24 25.84 1.89
CA ALA A 59 -13.18 24.74 1.95
C ALA A 59 -14.40 25.04 1.05
N PRO A 60 -14.85 24.09 0.20
CA PRO A 60 -16.09 24.22 -0.54
C PRO A 60 -17.30 24.35 0.39
N ASP A 61 -18.23 25.22 0.03
CA ASP A 61 -19.44 25.50 0.82
C ASP A 61 -20.54 24.45 0.51
N MET A 62 -20.26 23.21 0.88
CA MET A 62 -21.19 22.07 0.65
C MET A 62 -21.27 21.12 1.84
N PHE A 63 -20.55 21.39 2.93
CA PHE A 63 -20.52 20.51 4.09
C PHE A 63 -21.69 20.81 5.03
N GLU A 64 -22.53 19.82 5.27
CA GLU A 64 -23.65 19.88 6.21
C GLU A 64 -23.33 19.06 7.46
N ALA A 65 -23.02 19.75 8.56
CA ALA A 65 -22.78 19.10 9.85
C ALA A 65 -23.99 18.28 10.31
N GLY A 66 -23.75 17.08 10.82
CA GLY A 66 -24.81 16.15 11.23
C GLY A 66 -25.41 15.30 10.10
N ARG A 67 -25.17 15.66 8.84
CA ARG A 67 -25.61 14.89 7.66
C ARG A 67 -24.46 14.28 6.87
N MET A 68 -23.31 14.93 6.92
CA MET A 68 -22.10 14.55 6.19
C MET A 68 -20.93 14.38 7.13
N ASN A 69 -20.04 13.47 6.78
CA ASN A 69 -18.71 13.35 7.35
C ASN A 69 -17.67 13.53 6.25
N ALA A 70 -16.50 14.05 6.60
CA ALA A 70 -15.39 14.10 5.66
C ALA A 70 -14.17 13.38 6.22
N VAL A 71 -13.36 12.81 5.33
CA VAL A 71 -12.10 12.15 5.66
C VAL A 71 -10.99 12.79 4.86
N GLY A 72 -9.98 13.30 5.54
CA GLY A 72 -8.71 13.71 4.94
C GLY A 72 -7.68 12.62 5.11
N ILE A 73 -7.05 12.20 4.01
CA ILE A 73 -5.95 11.26 3.97
C ILE A 73 -4.73 12.00 3.45
N PHE A 74 -3.68 12.04 4.23
CA PHE A 74 -2.43 12.71 3.90
C PHE A 74 -1.30 11.69 3.97
N LEU A 75 -0.56 11.51 2.89
CA LEU A 75 0.58 10.59 2.88
C LEU A 75 1.82 11.17 3.54
N GLY A 76 1.81 12.49 3.83
CA GLY A 76 2.98 13.20 4.28
C GLY A 76 4.01 13.40 3.18
N ARG A 77 5.22 13.85 3.54
CA ARG A 77 6.27 14.18 2.58
C ARG A 77 6.81 12.94 1.87
N ARG A 78 6.88 13.00 0.56
CA ARG A 78 7.51 12.02 -0.34
C ARG A 78 8.68 12.68 -1.06
N ASN A 79 9.74 11.92 -1.33
CA ASN A 79 10.99 12.44 -1.89
C ASN A 79 10.97 12.60 -3.41
N GLY A 80 9.82 12.66 -4.05
CA GLY A 80 9.69 12.81 -5.50
C GLY A 80 8.26 13.00 -5.93
N GLU A 81 8.07 13.12 -7.23
CA GLU A 81 6.76 13.19 -7.89
C GLU A 81 6.16 11.81 -8.16
N GLY A 82 4.90 11.79 -8.60
CA GLY A 82 4.19 10.57 -9.02
C GLY A 82 3.55 9.77 -7.88
N TYR A 83 3.73 10.18 -6.62
CA TYR A 83 2.96 9.62 -5.51
C TYR A 83 1.56 10.22 -5.47
N ALA A 84 0.56 9.39 -5.21
CA ALA A 84 -0.83 9.82 -5.06
C ALA A 84 -1.59 8.95 -4.07
N VAL A 85 -2.67 9.49 -3.53
CA VAL A 85 -3.68 8.71 -2.79
C VAL A 85 -4.69 8.20 -3.81
N ASN A 86 -4.88 6.90 -3.90
CA ASN A 86 -5.93 6.29 -4.71
C ASN A 86 -7.01 5.73 -3.80
N VAL A 87 -8.20 6.31 -3.82
CA VAL A 87 -9.34 5.84 -3.05
C VAL A 87 -10.00 4.69 -3.82
N LEU A 88 -9.92 3.48 -3.27
CA LEU A 88 -10.41 2.27 -3.92
C LEU A 88 -11.90 2.05 -3.70
N SER A 89 -12.37 2.30 -2.48
CA SER A 89 -13.78 2.13 -2.15
C SER A 89 -14.17 2.90 -0.90
N THR A 90 -15.43 3.32 -0.87
CA THR A 90 -16.12 3.81 0.32
C THR A 90 -17.36 2.95 0.48
N ALA A 91 -17.39 2.12 1.51
CA ALA A 91 -18.42 1.12 1.68
C ALA A 91 -19.01 1.13 3.09
N ARG A 92 -20.33 1.01 3.19
CA ARG A 92 -21.02 0.81 4.45
C ARG A 92 -20.90 -0.65 4.87
N ARG A 93 -20.45 -0.85 6.09
CA ARG A 93 -20.55 -2.11 6.81
C ARG A 93 -21.64 -2.00 7.87
N ARG A 94 -21.90 -3.08 8.60
CA ARG A 94 -22.99 -3.14 9.58
C ARG A 94 -22.91 -2.04 10.64
N ASP A 95 -21.70 -1.74 11.13
CA ASP A 95 -21.41 -0.87 12.28
C ASP A 95 -20.56 0.36 11.96
N ARG A 96 -20.06 0.48 10.71
CA ARG A 96 -19.14 1.55 10.30
C ARG A 96 -19.15 1.79 8.80
N ILE A 97 -18.57 2.91 8.40
CA ILE A 97 -18.21 3.17 7.01
C ILE A 97 -16.69 2.91 6.87
N VAL A 98 -16.31 2.11 5.89
CA VAL A 98 -14.90 1.79 5.64
C VAL A 98 -14.47 2.49 4.36
N VAL A 99 -13.44 3.33 4.48
CA VAL A 99 -12.75 3.97 3.36
C VAL A 99 -11.47 3.20 3.13
N VAL A 100 -11.35 2.55 1.97
CA VAL A 100 -10.15 1.82 1.58
C VAL A 100 -9.37 2.65 0.58
N PHE A 101 -8.11 2.88 0.85
CA PHE A 101 -7.21 3.59 -0.06
C PHE A 101 -5.89 2.85 -0.24
N GLU A 102 -5.19 3.20 -1.29
CA GLU A 102 -3.82 2.75 -1.54
C GLU A 102 -2.92 3.95 -1.85
N GLU A 103 -1.66 3.82 -1.54
CA GLU A 103 -0.62 4.73 -1.99
C GLU A 103 -0.17 4.29 -3.38
N ARG A 104 -0.37 5.14 -4.37
CA ARG A 104 0.19 4.95 -5.71
C ARG A 104 1.62 5.47 -5.72
N MET A 105 2.56 4.62 -6.11
CA MET A 105 3.97 4.97 -6.29
C MET A 105 4.29 5.29 -7.75
N PRO A 106 5.34 6.07 -8.03
CA PRO A 106 5.85 6.27 -9.38
C PRO A 106 6.19 4.95 -10.07
N ALA A 107 6.01 4.87 -11.39
CA ALA A 107 6.23 3.66 -12.17
C ALA A 107 7.69 3.16 -12.05
N GLU A 108 8.65 4.06 -11.99
CA GLU A 108 10.08 3.76 -11.83
C GLU A 108 10.37 3.03 -10.52
N MET A 109 9.71 3.46 -9.43
CA MET A 109 9.84 2.83 -8.12
C MET A 109 9.19 1.44 -8.10
N MET A 110 8.05 1.28 -8.78
CA MET A 110 7.38 -0.02 -8.91
C MET A 110 8.22 -1.01 -9.71
N MET A 111 8.88 -0.56 -10.79
CA MET A 111 9.79 -1.40 -11.58
C MET A 111 11.04 -1.79 -10.79
N ALA A 112 11.62 -0.88 -10.01
CA ALA A 112 12.76 -1.17 -9.16
C ALA A 112 12.45 -2.24 -8.09
N GLN A 113 11.26 -2.19 -7.50
CA GLN A 113 10.81 -3.20 -6.55
C GLN A 113 10.60 -4.59 -7.19
N ARG A 114 10.06 -4.64 -8.42
CA ARG A 114 9.89 -5.90 -9.16
C ARG A 114 11.22 -6.51 -9.60
N GLY A 115 12.24 -5.70 -9.90
CA GLY A 115 13.59 -6.15 -10.26
C GLY A 115 14.42 -6.66 -9.08
N ALA A 116 14.03 -6.37 -7.86
CA ALA A 116 14.68 -6.83 -6.63
C ALA A 116 14.21 -8.22 -6.15
N GLY A 117 13.75 -9.08 -7.05
CA GLY A 117 13.41 -10.47 -6.74
C GLY A 117 14.60 -11.20 -6.08
N PRO A 118 14.35 -12.26 -5.27
CA PRO A 118 15.40 -13.02 -4.62
C PRO A 118 16.39 -13.49 -5.67
N ARG A 119 17.64 -13.01 -5.57
CA ARG A 119 18.73 -13.51 -6.40
C ARG A 119 18.84 -15.02 -6.18
N PRO A 120 18.86 -15.85 -7.24
CA PRO A 120 19.19 -17.24 -7.07
C PRO A 120 20.59 -17.27 -6.44
N VAL A 121 20.66 -17.70 -5.20
CA VAL A 121 21.94 -18.09 -4.58
C VAL A 121 22.50 -19.17 -5.50
N ALA A 122 23.56 -18.85 -6.25
CA ALA A 122 24.32 -19.82 -6.99
C ALA A 122 24.77 -20.86 -5.96
N GLY A 123 24.07 -21.97 -5.92
CA GLY A 123 24.40 -23.10 -5.08
C GLY A 123 25.78 -23.58 -5.48
N GLY A 124 26.74 -23.35 -4.60
CA GLY A 124 28.05 -23.98 -4.69
C GLY A 124 27.87 -25.49 -4.63
N GLY A 125 27.86 -26.13 -5.79
CA GLY A 125 27.89 -27.59 -5.91
C GLY A 125 29.20 -28.09 -5.32
N ILE A 126 29.12 -28.66 -4.12
CA ILE A 126 30.16 -29.50 -3.58
C ILE A 126 30.06 -30.85 -4.30
N VAL A 127 30.83 -31.02 -5.36
CA VAL A 127 31.06 -32.35 -5.93
C VAL A 127 32.21 -32.97 -5.14
N GLY A 128 31.87 -33.84 -4.19
CA GLY A 128 32.81 -34.75 -3.55
C GLY A 128 33.18 -35.85 -4.57
N GLY A 129 34.47 -35.96 -4.83
CA GLY A 129 35.10 -37.10 -5.51
C GLY A 129 36.35 -37.56 -4.74
N PRO A 130 36.55 -38.85 -4.55
CA PRO A 130 37.57 -39.40 -3.65
C PRO A 130 38.94 -39.56 -4.28
N SER A 131 39.94 -39.29 -3.44
CA SER A 131 41.28 -39.91 -3.35
C SER A 131 42.06 -40.31 -4.62
N ALA A 132 43.21 -39.69 -4.76
CA ALA A 132 44.51 -40.37 -4.96
C ALA A 132 45.68 -39.41 -4.86
N LEU A 133 46.57 -39.62 -3.89
CA LEU A 133 47.96 -39.15 -3.92
C LEU A 133 48.76 -40.08 -4.86
N PRO A 134 49.83 -39.62 -5.53
CA PRO A 134 51.10 -39.42 -4.81
C PRO A 134 52.03 -38.28 -5.32
N SER A 135 52.86 -37.88 -4.41
CA SER A 135 54.25 -37.39 -4.49
C SER A 135 54.80 -36.76 -5.78
N GLY A 136 55.33 -35.57 -5.62
CA GLY A 136 56.52 -35.18 -6.38
C GLY A 136 56.52 -33.73 -6.89
N ALA A 137 57.57 -33.02 -6.44
CA ALA A 137 58.23 -31.91 -7.11
C ALA A 137 57.67 -30.48 -6.95
N ALA A 138 58.46 -29.73 -6.29
CA ALA A 138 58.61 -28.28 -6.26
C ALA A 138 58.28 -27.54 -7.57
N GLY A 139 57.63 -26.39 -7.44
CA GLY A 139 57.59 -25.48 -8.59
C GLY A 139 56.57 -24.34 -8.45
N PHE A 140 57.08 -23.17 -8.05
CA PHE A 140 56.61 -21.84 -8.41
C PHE A 140 55.19 -21.40 -7.99
N ALA A 141 55.22 -20.45 -7.06
CA ALA A 141 54.11 -19.54 -6.73
C ALA A 141 53.56 -18.88 -8.00
N ALA A 142 52.27 -19.05 -8.23
CA ALA A 142 51.49 -18.19 -9.12
C ALA A 142 50.68 -17.20 -8.26
N PRO A 143 50.99 -15.88 -8.29
CA PRO A 143 50.10 -14.88 -7.75
C PRO A 143 49.03 -14.57 -8.82
N GLY A 144 47.85 -15.08 -8.65
CA GLY A 144 46.79 -14.84 -9.62
C GLY A 144 45.40 -15.23 -9.11
N ALA A 145 45.12 -14.91 -7.84
CA ALA A 145 43.72 -14.85 -7.43
C ALA A 145 43.11 -13.60 -8.05
N THR A 146 42.61 -13.70 -9.28
CA THR A 146 41.68 -12.72 -9.83
C THR A 146 40.45 -12.79 -8.98
N ALA A 147 40.38 -11.90 -7.97
CA ALA A 147 39.13 -11.63 -7.28
C ALA A 147 38.09 -11.25 -8.35
N SER A 148 37.17 -12.14 -8.64
CA SER A 148 36.04 -11.87 -9.49
C SER A 148 35.24 -10.76 -8.79
N LEU A 149 35.53 -9.52 -9.18
CA LEU A 149 34.78 -8.35 -8.73
C LEU A 149 33.34 -8.56 -9.22
N ALA A 150 32.50 -8.98 -8.30
CA ALA A 150 31.07 -8.99 -8.57
C ALA A 150 30.69 -7.60 -9.09
N PRO A 151 29.90 -7.50 -10.19
CA PRO A 151 29.49 -6.21 -10.71
C PRO A 151 28.81 -5.41 -9.59
N PRO A 152 29.09 -4.11 -9.50
CA PRO A 152 28.48 -3.26 -8.48
C PRO A 152 26.95 -3.39 -8.56
N PRO A 153 26.24 -3.39 -7.43
CA PRO A 153 24.80 -3.44 -7.45
C PRO A 153 24.26 -2.25 -8.26
N PRO A 154 23.19 -2.46 -9.06
CA PRO A 154 22.61 -1.38 -9.84
C PRO A 154 22.23 -0.23 -8.89
N PRO A 155 22.45 1.03 -9.31
CA PRO A 155 22.12 2.18 -8.48
C PRO A 155 20.64 2.10 -8.09
N ALA A 156 20.35 2.30 -6.82
CA ALA A 156 18.96 2.36 -6.34
C ALA A 156 18.22 3.44 -7.12
N ALA A 157 17.01 3.12 -7.61
CA ALA A 157 16.19 4.08 -8.33
C ALA A 157 15.99 5.32 -7.44
N ARG A 158 16.47 6.47 -7.92
CA ARG A 158 16.32 7.73 -7.19
C ARG A 158 14.96 8.32 -7.53
N PRO A 159 14.23 8.87 -6.53
CA PRO A 159 13.02 9.61 -6.82
C PRO A 159 13.32 10.77 -7.76
N VAL A 160 12.47 10.92 -8.78
CA VAL A 160 12.57 12.01 -9.77
C VAL A 160 11.62 13.12 -9.37
N GLY A 161 12.09 14.38 -9.53
CA GLY A 161 11.26 15.58 -9.28
C GLY A 161 11.32 16.11 -7.84
N PRO A 162 10.65 17.23 -7.60
CA PRO A 162 10.58 17.86 -6.29
C PRO A 162 9.79 17.00 -5.29
N PRO A 163 10.05 17.19 -3.98
CA PRO A 163 9.29 16.48 -2.96
C PRO A 163 7.82 16.89 -2.98
N THR A 164 6.94 15.91 -2.78
CA THR A 164 5.48 16.09 -2.76
C THR A 164 4.89 15.71 -1.41
N SER A 165 3.64 16.10 -1.17
CA SER A 165 2.85 15.71 0.01
C SER A 165 1.43 15.35 -0.46
N PRO A 166 1.25 14.15 -1.03
CA PRO A 166 -0.02 13.75 -1.64
C PRO A 166 -1.13 13.63 -0.61
N TRP A 167 -2.33 13.99 -1.04
CA TRP A 167 -3.51 13.99 -0.19
C TRP A 167 -4.78 13.63 -0.96
N ALA A 168 -5.78 13.18 -0.22
CA ALA A 168 -7.16 13.07 -0.68
C ALA A 168 -8.12 13.51 0.40
N ILE A 169 -9.20 14.17 0.01
CA ILE A 169 -10.33 14.52 0.89
C ILE A 169 -11.57 13.85 0.30
N ILE A 170 -12.31 13.13 1.13
CA ILE A 170 -13.50 12.39 0.78
C ILE A 170 -14.66 12.95 1.60
N LEU A 171 -15.71 13.43 0.93
CA LEU A 171 -16.95 13.86 1.55
C LEU A 171 -17.99 12.75 1.41
N ILE A 172 -18.50 12.28 2.53
CA ILE A 172 -19.43 11.14 2.62
C ILE A 172 -20.80 11.66 3.05
N ASN A 173 -21.81 11.41 2.24
CA ASN A 173 -23.21 11.83 2.49
C ASN A 173 -23.87 10.97 3.58
N ARG A 174 -23.17 10.76 4.69
CA ARG A 174 -23.66 10.04 5.87
C ARG A 174 -22.88 10.41 7.12
N ALA A 175 -23.63 10.64 8.21
CA ALA A 175 -23.04 10.95 9.52
C ALA A 175 -23.47 9.96 10.62
N ASP A 176 -24.26 8.94 10.27
CA ASP A 176 -24.90 8.00 11.21
C ASP A 176 -23.97 6.90 11.73
N LEU A 177 -22.80 6.72 11.11
CA LEU A 177 -21.87 5.66 11.44
C LEU A 177 -20.44 6.17 11.61
N PRO A 178 -19.64 5.58 12.51
CA PRO A 178 -18.22 5.88 12.61
C PRO A 178 -17.48 5.48 11.33
N ILE A 179 -16.40 6.21 11.04
CA ILE A 179 -15.57 5.98 9.87
C ILE A 179 -14.28 5.27 10.27
N SER A 180 -13.93 4.24 9.51
CA SER A 180 -12.66 3.53 9.57
C SER A 180 -11.91 3.73 8.27
N VAL A 181 -10.62 4.04 8.36
CA VAL A 181 -9.74 4.24 7.20
C VAL A 181 -8.76 3.07 7.15
N GLU A 182 -8.74 2.37 6.03
CA GLU A 182 -7.90 1.19 5.81
C GLU A 182 -6.96 1.43 4.63
N GLN A 183 -5.66 1.30 4.85
CA GLN A 183 -4.68 1.34 3.79
C GLN A 183 -4.46 -0.06 3.23
N ARG A 184 -4.62 -0.21 1.92
CA ARG A 184 -4.23 -1.42 1.21
C ARG A 184 -2.76 -1.32 0.82
N LEU A 185 -1.97 -2.26 1.30
CA LEU A 185 -0.57 -2.40 0.90
C LEU A 185 -0.49 -3.24 -0.38
N PHE A 186 0.29 -2.80 -1.37
CA PHE A 186 0.67 -3.65 -2.49
C PHE A 186 1.54 -4.80 -1.98
N ARG A 187 1.14 -6.01 -2.30
CA ARG A 187 1.96 -7.20 -2.15
C ARG A 187 2.52 -7.64 -3.50
#